data_8b6549cfc5ba6cb6ddfc6d670eaaf689
#
_entry.id   8b6549cfc5ba6cb6ddfc6d670eaaf689
#
_cell.length_a   1.000
_cell.length_b   1.000
_cell.length_c   1.000
_cell.angle_alpha   90.00
_cell.angle_beta   90.00
_cell.angle_gamma   90.00
#
_symmetry.space_group_name_H-M   'P 1'
#
loop_
_entity.id
_entity.type
_entity.pdbx_description
1 polymer ?
#
loop_
_entity_poly.entity_id
_entity_poly.type
_entity_poly.pdbx_seq_one_letter_code
_entity_poly.pdbx_strand_id
1 'polypeptide(L)'
;MPQSLVQIYVHITFSTKHRKPFLKDNDFRNRTHRYLAGTCKGLGCPALTVGGVDDHIHILCRLGKSVDIADLIRDLKRESSKWVKREQPRLADFYWQAGYGAFSISPSHIDALRNYIANQEDHHRRETFQDEFRRLCQKYGLEIDERYAWD
;
A
#
# COMPACT_ATOMS: atom_id res chain seq x y z
N MET A 1 31.20 17.13 6.98
CA MET A 1 30.29 16.11 6.37
C MET A 1 29.38 16.79 5.37
N PRO A 2 29.32 16.28 4.14
CA PRO A 2 28.37 16.82 3.18
C PRO A 2 26.93 16.53 3.63
N GLN A 3 26.03 17.44 3.34
CA GLN A 3 24.60 17.29 3.62
C GLN A 3 23.87 16.88 2.34
N SER A 4 23.14 15.78 2.40
CA SER A 4 22.25 15.35 1.32
C SER A 4 20.81 15.69 1.69
N LEU A 5 20.14 16.40 0.80
CA LEU A 5 18.74 16.80 1.00
C LEU A 5 17.87 16.01 0.02
N VAL A 6 17.11 15.07 0.55
CA VAL A 6 16.27 14.17 -0.24
C VAL A 6 14.84 14.19 0.29
N GLN A 7 13.87 14.43 -0.59
CA GLN A 7 12.46 14.34 -0.25
C GLN A 7 11.72 13.71 -1.43
N ILE A 8 11.40 12.44 -1.30
CA ILE A 8 10.69 11.67 -2.34
C ILE A 8 9.46 11.04 -1.69
N TYR A 9 8.29 11.45 -2.13
CA TYR A 9 7.04 10.84 -1.68
C TYR A 9 6.57 9.82 -2.70
N VAL A 10 6.06 8.70 -2.21
CA VAL A 10 5.51 7.63 -3.05
C VAL A 10 4.15 7.20 -2.53
N HIS A 11 3.27 6.91 -3.47
CA HIS A 11 1.99 6.28 -3.24
C HIS A 11 2.12 4.80 -3.64
N ILE A 12 1.98 3.91 -2.68
CA ILE A 12 2.11 2.47 -2.87
C ILE A 12 0.72 1.84 -2.70
N THR A 13 0.38 0.92 -3.58
CA THR A 13 -0.85 0.15 -3.45
C THR A 13 -0.66 -1.29 -3.91
N PHE A 14 -1.23 -2.23 -3.18
CA PHE A 14 -1.28 -3.63 -3.56
C PHE A 14 -2.47 -4.31 -2.87
N SER A 15 -2.93 -5.40 -3.49
CA SER A 15 -4.07 -6.16 -2.97
C SER A 15 -3.62 -7.41 -2.23
N THR A 16 -4.58 -8.01 -1.53
CA THR A 16 -4.47 -9.40 -1.12
C THR A 16 -4.44 -10.30 -2.35
N LYS A 17 -3.93 -11.51 -2.19
CA LYS A 17 -3.90 -12.48 -3.29
C LYS A 17 -5.32 -12.82 -3.72
N HIS A 18 -5.57 -12.74 -5.02
CA HIS A 18 -6.89 -12.94 -5.63
C HIS A 18 -7.97 -12.01 -5.09
N ARG A 19 -7.58 -10.89 -4.44
CA ARG A 19 -8.49 -9.90 -3.83
C ARG A 19 -9.45 -10.55 -2.82
N LYS A 20 -8.99 -11.58 -2.14
CA LYS A 20 -9.76 -12.16 -1.04
C LYS A 20 -9.93 -11.14 0.09
N PRO A 21 -11.15 -10.99 0.65
CA PRO A 21 -11.41 -9.94 1.65
C PRO A 21 -10.90 -10.31 3.05
N PHE A 22 -9.61 -10.56 3.18
CA PHE A 22 -8.98 -10.93 4.45
C PHE A 22 -9.08 -9.85 5.52
N LEU A 23 -9.15 -8.57 5.10
CA LEU A 23 -9.18 -7.43 6.01
C LEU A 23 -10.61 -6.89 6.21
N LYS A 24 -11.58 -7.78 6.24
CA LYS A 24 -13.00 -7.43 6.33
C LYS A 24 -13.37 -6.83 7.69
N ASP A 25 -12.78 -7.29 8.77
CA ASP A 25 -13.01 -6.77 10.11
C ASP A 25 -12.39 -5.38 10.24
N ASN A 26 -13.20 -4.36 10.52
CA ASN A 26 -12.76 -2.96 10.61
C ASN A 26 -11.67 -2.77 11.66
N ASP A 27 -11.82 -3.36 12.85
CA ASP A 27 -10.84 -3.20 13.92
C ASP A 27 -9.51 -3.83 13.51
N PHE A 28 -9.53 -5.05 13.01
CA PHE A 28 -8.32 -5.74 12.58
C PHE A 28 -7.67 -5.02 11.40
N ARG A 29 -8.48 -4.53 10.45
CA ARG A 29 -7.96 -3.74 9.31
C ARG A 29 -7.22 -2.50 9.80
N ASN A 30 -7.79 -1.75 10.75
CA ASN A 30 -7.15 -0.57 11.31
C ASN A 30 -5.85 -0.92 12.04
N ARG A 31 -5.82 -2.03 12.76
CA ARG A 31 -4.59 -2.53 13.39
C ARG A 31 -3.53 -2.89 12.34
N THR A 32 -3.95 -3.50 11.25
CA THR A 32 -3.05 -3.84 10.13
C THR A 32 -2.46 -2.57 9.50
N HIS A 33 -3.27 -1.54 9.31
CA HIS A 33 -2.78 -0.26 8.80
C HIS A 33 -1.74 0.37 9.74
N ARG A 34 -1.97 0.32 11.05
CA ARG A 34 -1.00 0.82 12.03
C ARG A 34 0.29 0.00 12.02
N TYR A 35 0.17 -1.31 11.86
CA TYR A 35 1.35 -2.17 11.76
C TYR A 35 2.19 -1.84 10.52
N LEU A 36 1.55 -1.66 9.38
CA LEU A 36 2.21 -1.25 8.14
C LEU A 36 2.92 0.11 8.31
N ALA A 37 2.26 1.08 8.93
CA ALA A 37 2.86 2.39 9.19
C ALA A 37 4.09 2.29 10.09
N GLY A 38 4.03 1.47 11.13
CA GLY A 38 5.16 1.22 12.02
C GLY A 38 6.32 0.54 11.31
N THR A 39 6.04 -0.40 10.43
CA THR A 39 7.06 -1.08 9.63
C THR A 39 7.74 -0.12 8.67
N CYS A 40 6.97 0.74 7.99
CA CYS A 40 7.51 1.81 7.14
C CYS A 40 8.50 2.67 7.91
N LYS A 41 8.11 3.13 9.11
CA LYS A 41 8.96 3.95 9.96
C LYS A 41 10.26 3.22 10.33
N GLY A 42 10.14 1.95 10.70
CA GLY A 42 11.31 1.13 11.05
C GLY A 42 12.25 0.89 9.89
N LEU A 43 11.76 0.94 8.66
CA LEU A 43 12.57 0.79 7.44
C LEU A 43 13.10 2.12 6.90
N GLY A 44 12.94 3.21 7.65
CA GLY A 44 13.41 4.53 7.24
C GLY A 44 12.54 5.24 6.21
N CYS A 45 11.31 4.79 6.03
CA CYS A 45 10.35 5.34 5.07
C CYS A 45 9.04 5.72 5.77
N PRO A 46 9.04 6.78 6.61
CA PRO A 46 7.89 7.10 7.44
C PRO A 46 6.63 7.31 6.61
N ALA A 47 5.56 6.61 7.00
CA ALA A 47 4.26 6.73 6.36
C ALA A 47 3.54 7.98 6.86
N LEU A 48 2.99 8.76 5.93
CA LEU A 48 2.14 9.90 6.26
C LEU A 48 0.69 9.42 6.48
N THR A 49 0.28 8.39 5.75
CA THR A 49 -1.03 7.77 5.93
C THR A 49 -1.03 6.36 5.33
N VAL A 50 -1.84 5.51 5.92
CA VAL A 50 -2.13 4.15 5.43
C VAL A 50 -3.64 3.97 5.49
N GLY A 51 -4.23 3.44 4.45
CA GLY A 51 -5.65 3.16 4.39
C GLY A 51 -5.96 2.05 3.41
N GLY A 52 -7.22 1.79 3.23
CA GLY A 52 -7.70 0.75 2.33
C GLY A 52 -9.00 0.15 2.80
N VAL A 53 -9.37 -0.93 2.15
CA VAL A 53 -10.58 -1.69 2.46
C VAL A 53 -10.25 -3.16 2.70
N ASP A 54 -11.19 -4.06 2.48
CA ASP A 54 -11.04 -5.46 2.86
C ASP A 54 -10.01 -6.25 2.03
N ASP A 55 -9.68 -5.80 0.81
CA ASP A 55 -8.87 -6.58 -0.13
C ASP A 55 -7.61 -5.85 -0.64
N HIS A 56 -7.35 -4.61 -0.20
CA HIS A 56 -6.14 -3.89 -0.62
C HIS A 56 -5.81 -2.74 0.31
N ILE A 57 -4.57 -2.24 0.17
CA ILE A 57 -4.09 -1.10 0.94
C ILE A 57 -3.50 -0.01 0.04
N HIS A 58 -3.48 1.19 0.59
CA HIS A 58 -2.77 2.33 0.05
C HIS A 58 -1.84 2.89 1.13
N ILE A 59 -0.61 3.20 0.76
CA ILE A 59 0.37 3.82 1.64
C ILE A 59 0.91 5.07 0.96
N LEU A 60 0.90 6.18 1.67
CA LEU A 60 1.67 7.37 1.30
C LEU A 60 2.85 7.47 2.25
N CYS A 61 4.07 7.35 1.76
CA CYS A 61 5.26 7.45 2.59
C CYS A 61 6.34 8.29 1.92
N ARG A 62 7.29 8.73 2.75
CA ARG A 62 8.51 9.37 2.26
C ARG A 62 9.57 8.29 2.08
N LEU A 63 10.09 8.15 0.87
CA LEU A 63 11.10 7.16 0.56
C LEU A 63 12.44 7.56 1.18
N GLY A 64 13.04 6.69 1.99
CA GLY A 64 14.36 6.90 2.55
C GLY A 64 15.42 6.97 1.46
N LYS A 65 16.43 7.83 1.64
CA LYS A 65 17.46 8.08 0.61
C LYS A 65 18.29 6.85 0.23
N SER A 66 18.32 5.82 1.08
CA SER A 66 19.10 4.60 0.86
C SER A 66 18.21 3.38 0.62
N VAL A 67 16.91 3.57 0.41
CA VAL A 67 15.94 2.47 0.30
C VAL A 67 15.37 2.44 -1.12
N ASP A 68 15.34 1.27 -1.73
CA ASP A 68 14.64 1.13 -3.00
C ASP A 68 13.21 0.60 -2.79
N ILE A 69 12.37 0.85 -3.78
CA ILE A 69 10.94 0.51 -3.73
C ILE A 69 10.74 -1.00 -3.60
N ALA A 70 11.47 -1.80 -4.35
CA ALA A 70 11.28 -3.25 -4.35
C ALA A 70 11.57 -3.86 -2.98
N ASP A 71 12.66 -3.43 -2.34
CA ASP A 71 13.04 -3.90 -1.00
C ASP A 71 12.02 -3.46 0.05
N LEU A 72 11.59 -2.20 -0.02
CA LEU A 72 10.59 -1.67 0.90
C LEU A 72 9.30 -2.51 0.85
N ILE A 73 8.78 -2.74 -0.35
CA ILE A 73 7.51 -3.46 -0.52
C ILE A 73 7.67 -4.93 -0.14
N ARG A 74 8.78 -5.56 -0.49
CA ARG A 74 9.08 -6.93 -0.07
C ARG A 74 9.02 -7.07 1.45
N ASP A 75 9.70 -6.17 2.16
CA ASP A 75 9.76 -6.21 3.62
C ASP A 75 8.41 -5.89 4.26
N LEU A 76 7.68 -4.91 3.73
CA LEU A 76 6.32 -4.60 4.18
C LEU A 76 5.41 -5.81 4.07
N LYS A 77 5.42 -6.49 2.93
CA LYS A 77 4.58 -7.67 2.69
C LYS A 77 4.97 -8.83 3.60
N ARG A 78 6.27 -9.10 3.71
CA ARG A 78 6.77 -10.20 4.53
C ARG A 78 6.40 -10.01 6.00
N GLU A 79 6.71 -8.86 6.56
CA GLU A 79 6.49 -8.60 7.98
C GLU A 79 5.00 -8.54 8.31
N SER A 80 4.20 -7.88 7.48
CA SER A 80 2.76 -7.78 7.72
C SER A 80 2.06 -9.13 7.55
N SER A 81 2.49 -9.96 6.61
CA SER A 81 1.94 -11.30 6.43
C SER A 81 2.17 -12.18 7.67
N LYS A 82 3.38 -12.15 8.21
CA LYS A 82 3.69 -12.86 9.46
C LYS A 82 2.85 -12.36 10.62
N TRP A 83 2.72 -11.04 10.75
CA TRP A 83 1.95 -10.41 11.81
C TRP A 83 0.46 -10.78 11.72
N VAL A 84 -0.13 -10.73 10.52
CA VAL A 84 -1.54 -11.09 10.30
C VAL A 84 -1.80 -12.54 10.76
N LYS A 85 -0.96 -13.47 10.35
CA LYS A 85 -1.11 -14.89 10.70
C LYS A 85 -0.94 -15.15 12.19
N ARG A 86 -0.06 -14.40 12.84
CA ARG A 86 0.16 -14.50 14.30
C ARG A 86 -1.03 -13.94 15.07
N GLU A 87 -1.53 -12.77 14.69
CA GLU A 87 -2.63 -12.10 15.39
C GLU A 87 -3.98 -12.76 15.11
N GLN A 88 -4.15 -13.34 13.92
CA GLN A 88 -5.38 -14.01 13.49
C GLN A 88 -5.03 -15.38 12.91
N PRO A 89 -4.85 -16.42 13.74
CA PRO A 89 -4.48 -17.75 13.24
C PRO A 89 -5.46 -18.35 12.22
N ARG A 90 -6.73 -17.93 12.27
CA ARG A 90 -7.74 -18.35 11.26
C ARG A 90 -7.41 -17.83 9.86
N LEU A 91 -6.52 -16.84 9.74
CA LEU A 91 -6.06 -16.29 8.46
C LEU A 91 -4.72 -16.88 8.03
N ALA A 92 -4.49 -18.17 8.33
CA ALA A 92 -3.25 -18.87 7.99
C ALA A 92 -2.97 -18.90 6.48
N ASP A 93 -4.00 -18.74 5.65
CA ASP A 93 -3.90 -18.68 4.20
C ASP A 93 -3.76 -17.24 3.65
N PHE A 94 -3.51 -16.27 4.51
CA PHE A 94 -3.31 -14.88 4.10
C PHE A 94 -2.08 -14.74 3.23
N TYR A 95 -2.23 -14.09 2.07
CA TYR A 95 -1.12 -13.69 1.19
C TYR A 95 -1.47 -12.37 0.51
N TRP A 96 -0.43 -11.53 0.33
CA TRP A 96 -0.51 -10.39 -0.57
C TRP A 96 -0.30 -10.85 -2.02
N GLN A 97 -0.81 -10.08 -2.99
CA GLN A 97 -0.45 -10.30 -4.40
C GLN A 97 1.07 -10.18 -4.59
N ALA A 98 1.61 -10.78 -5.63
CA ALA A 98 3.03 -10.66 -5.94
C ALA A 98 3.38 -9.26 -6.44
N GLY A 99 2.51 -8.65 -7.23
CA GLY A 99 2.72 -7.32 -7.81
C GLY A 99 2.37 -6.17 -6.87
N TYR A 100 2.52 -4.96 -7.37
CA TYR A 100 2.18 -3.72 -6.66
C TYR A 100 2.16 -2.56 -7.63
N GLY A 101 1.57 -1.43 -7.20
CA GLY A 101 1.74 -0.15 -7.85
C GLY A 101 2.53 0.80 -6.96
N ALA A 102 3.41 1.61 -7.55
CA ALA A 102 4.13 2.65 -6.84
C ALA A 102 4.25 3.87 -7.74
N PHE A 103 3.81 5.02 -7.24
CA PHE A 103 3.68 6.25 -8.02
C PHE A 103 4.34 7.39 -7.26
N SER A 104 5.06 8.25 -7.98
CA SER A 104 5.66 9.45 -7.38
C SER A 104 4.57 10.49 -7.08
N ILE A 105 4.71 11.19 -5.97
CA ILE A 105 3.76 12.22 -5.55
C ILE A 105 4.50 13.53 -5.31
N SER A 106 4.01 14.60 -5.93
CA SER A 106 4.48 15.95 -5.66
C SER A 106 4.04 16.40 -4.26
N PRO A 107 4.87 17.18 -3.53
CA PRO A 107 4.46 17.74 -2.23
C PRO A 107 3.13 18.49 -2.28
N SER A 108 2.81 19.14 -3.38
CA SER A 108 1.55 19.89 -3.55
C SER A 108 0.30 18.98 -3.62
N HIS A 109 0.48 17.67 -3.80
CA HIS A 109 -0.64 16.72 -3.91
C HIS A 109 -0.81 15.84 -2.66
N ILE A 110 -0.01 16.05 -1.62
CA ILE A 110 -0.05 15.22 -0.41
C ILE A 110 -1.41 15.27 0.26
N ASP A 111 -1.96 16.46 0.47
CA ASP A 111 -3.26 16.60 1.16
C ASP A 111 -4.39 15.95 0.37
N ALA A 112 -4.40 16.12 -0.96
CA ALA A 112 -5.39 15.47 -1.81
C ALA A 112 -5.28 13.93 -1.73
N LEU A 113 -4.06 13.40 -1.72
CA LEU A 113 -3.85 11.96 -1.63
C LEU A 113 -4.22 11.41 -0.24
N ARG A 114 -3.93 12.16 0.83
CA ARG A 114 -4.38 11.78 2.17
C ARG A 114 -5.89 11.63 2.23
N ASN A 115 -6.61 12.60 1.69
CA ASN A 115 -8.07 12.56 1.63
C ASN A 115 -8.57 11.39 0.79
N TYR A 116 -7.94 11.15 -0.35
CA TYR A 116 -8.24 10.02 -1.21
C TYR A 116 -8.09 8.68 -0.46
N ILE A 117 -6.98 8.51 0.26
CA ILE A 117 -6.73 7.29 1.03
C ILE A 117 -7.72 7.15 2.20
N ALA A 118 -8.06 8.24 2.86
CA ALA A 118 -9.04 8.23 3.95
C ALA A 118 -10.44 7.85 3.49
N ASN A 119 -10.78 8.11 2.22
CA ASN A 119 -12.13 7.88 1.66
C ASN A 119 -12.22 6.58 0.85
N GLN A 120 -11.34 5.61 1.08
CA GLN A 120 -11.30 4.35 0.31
C GLN A 120 -12.61 3.56 0.39
N GLU A 121 -13.26 3.54 1.54
CA GLU A 121 -14.55 2.84 1.67
C GLU A 121 -15.60 3.41 0.71
N ASP A 122 -15.68 4.73 0.59
CA ASP A 122 -16.63 5.38 -0.33
C ASP A 122 -16.27 5.10 -1.79
N HIS A 123 -14.99 5.14 -2.14
CA HIS A 123 -14.54 4.83 -3.49
C HIS A 123 -14.89 3.41 -3.89
N HIS A 124 -14.69 2.44 -2.99
CA HIS A 124 -14.88 1.02 -3.30
C HIS A 124 -16.31 0.52 -3.15
N ARG A 125 -17.26 1.38 -2.84
CA ARG A 125 -18.68 1.13 -3.09
C ARG A 125 -19.02 1.17 -4.58
N ARG A 126 -18.20 1.83 -5.40
CA ARG A 126 -18.46 2.10 -6.82
C ARG A 126 -17.40 1.53 -7.76
N GLU A 127 -16.26 1.10 -7.22
CA GLU A 127 -15.10 0.75 -8.01
C GLU A 127 -14.34 -0.40 -7.34
N THR A 128 -13.94 -1.41 -8.14
CA THR A 128 -13.10 -2.50 -7.64
C THR A 128 -11.64 -2.04 -7.53
N PHE A 129 -10.82 -2.79 -6.79
CA PHE A 129 -9.38 -2.55 -6.77
C PHE A 129 -8.78 -2.60 -8.18
N GLN A 130 -9.19 -3.57 -8.99
CA GLN A 130 -8.67 -3.71 -10.35
C GLN A 130 -8.97 -2.49 -11.21
N ASP A 131 -10.19 -1.95 -11.15
CA ASP A 131 -10.55 -0.75 -11.89
C ASP A 131 -9.82 0.49 -11.35
N GLU A 132 -9.68 0.61 -10.05
CA GLU A 132 -8.89 1.68 -9.44
C GLU A 132 -7.43 1.62 -9.92
N PHE A 133 -6.83 0.44 -9.90
CA PHE A 133 -5.44 0.23 -10.32
C PHE A 133 -5.25 0.60 -11.79
N ARG A 134 -6.18 0.19 -12.66
CA ARG A 134 -6.16 0.56 -14.08
C ARG A 134 -6.21 2.08 -14.25
N ARG A 135 -7.08 2.73 -13.49
CA ARG A 135 -7.24 4.19 -13.54
C ARG A 135 -5.96 4.91 -13.08
N LEU A 136 -5.33 4.43 -12.01
CA LEU A 136 -4.07 4.98 -11.53
C LEU A 136 -2.93 4.79 -12.55
N CYS A 137 -2.80 3.62 -13.12
CA CYS A 137 -1.78 3.36 -14.15
C CYS A 137 -1.99 4.25 -15.37
N GLN A 138 -3.23 4.43 -15.81
CA GLN A 138 -3.55 5.32 -16.93
C GLN A 138 -3.16 6.76 -16.62
N LYS A 139 -3.44 7.23 -15.41
CA LYS A 139 -3.08 8.59 -14.96
C LYS A 139 -1.56 8.83 -15.03
N TYR A 140 -0.76 7.82 -14.71
CA TYR A 140 0.70 7.93 -14.69
C TYR A 140 1.35 7.43 -15.99
N GLY A 141 0.56 7.09 -17.01
CA GLY A 141 1.09 6.66 -18.30
C GLY A 141 1.77 5.29 -18.28
N LEU A 142 1.36 4.42 -17.37
CA LEU A 142 1.90 3.07 -17.24
C LEU A 142 1.01 2.06 -17.96
N GLU A 143 1.63 1.19 -18.75
CA GLU A 143 0.91 0.10 -19.41
C GLU A 143 0.75 -1.10 -18.47
N ILE A 144 -0.46 -1.66 -18.42
CA ILE A 144 -0.76 -2.86 -17.64
C ILE A 144 -0.76 -4.06 -18.58
N ASP A 145 -0.06 -5.13 -18.19
CA ASP A 145 -0.26 -6.44 -18.77
C ASP A 145 -1.28 -7.20 -17.92
N GLU A 146 -2.51 -7.28 -18.41
CA GLU A 146 -3.63 -7.91 -17.68
C GLU A 146 -3.36 -9.38 -17.31
N ARG A 147 -2.44 -10.05 -18.00
CA ARG A 147 -2.10 -11.44 -17.70
C ARG A 147 -1.35 -11.60 -16.38
N TYR A 148 -0.62 -10.56 -15.95
CA TYR A 148 0.29 -10.63 -14.80
C TYR A 148 0.00 -9.61 -13.71
N ALA A 149 -0.81 -8.61 -13.99
CA ALA A 149 -1.04 -7.48 -13.08
C ALA A 149 -1.67 -7.90 -11.74
N TRP A 150 -2.42 -8.99 -11.76
CA TRP A 150 -3.23 -9.39 -10.61
C TRP A 150 -2.63 -10.54 -9.79
N ASP A 151 -1.51 -11.06 -10.18
CA ASP A 151 -0.84 -12.18 -9.48
C ASP A 151 -0.32 -11.82 -8.08
#